data_ae5dc7af8b129d71bbe2129e007f9cb7
#
_entry.id   ae5dc7af8b129d71bbe2129e007f9cb7
#
_cell.length_a   1.000
_cell.length_b   1.000
_cell.length_c   1.000
_cell.angle_alpha   90.00
_cell.angle_beta   90.00
_cell.angle_gamma   90.00
#
_symmetry.space_group_name_H-M   'P 1'
#
loop_
_entity.id
_entity.type
_entity.pdbx_description
1 polymer ?
#
loop_
_entity_poly.entity_id
_entity_poly.type
_entity_poly.pdbx_seq_one_letter_code
_entity_poly.pdbx_strand_id
1 'polypeptide(L)'
;MKRVLVVDDDDDMRALMALILSGEREVSSAADGAAGLELARKIRPDLIVLDLLMPRMHGFEVCRRIREDADLKGTKILISSSKSYQHDVTTSVEETGADDYIVKPFEVEEFKRRVAALLDRPS
;
A
#
# COMPACT_ATOMS: atom_id res chain seq x y z
N MET A 1 -6.61 17.42 0.78
CA MET A 1 -5.53 16.65 1.40
C MET A 1 -5.61 15.21 0.94
N LYS A 2 -4.51 14.66 0.45
CA LYS A 2 -4.48 13.27 -0.01
C LYS A 2 -4.58 12.30 1.16
N ARG A 3 -5.27 11.19 0.94
CA ARG A 3 -5.47 10.15 1.95
C ARG A 3 -4.60 8.94 1.61
N VAL A 4 -3.80 8.49 2.57
CA VAL A 4 -2.94 7.32 2.41
C VAL A 4 -3.29 6.30 3.49
N LEU A 5 -3.47 5.06 3.07
CA LEU A 5 -3.70 3.93 3.97
C LEU A 5 -2.47 3.05 3.97
N VAL A 6 -1.92 2.78 5.15
CA VAL A 6 -0.79 1.88 5.33
C VAL A 6 -1.29 0.57 5.91
N VAL A 7 -1.04 -0.54 5.22
CA VAL A 7 -1.45 -1.88 5.67
C VAL A 7 -0.20 -2.74 5.84
N ASP A 8 0.16 -3.02 7.08
CA ASP A 8 1.37 -3.76 7.43
C ASP A 8 1.17 -4.38 8.81
N ASP A 9 1.50 -5.65 8.96
CA ASP A 9 1.32 -6.35 10.25
C ASP A 9 2.43 -6.07 11.25
N ASP A 10 3.54 -5.48 10.80
CA ASP A 10 4.64 -5.07 11.68
C ASP A 10 4.33 -3.69 12.27
N ASP A 11 4.12 -3.63 13.58
CA ASP A 11 3.76 -2.39 14.27
C ASP A 11 4.79 -1.28 14.09
N ASP A 12 6.08 -1.63 14.14
CA ASP A 12 7.15 -0.65 14.00
C ASP A 12 7.22 -0.09 12.58
N MET A 13 7.09 -0.96 11.59
CA MET A 13 7.10 -0.53 10.19
C MET A 13 5.90 0.35 9.88
N ARG A 14 4.73 -0.04 10.38
CA ARG A 14 3.49 0.73 10.19
C ARG A 14 3.63 2.12 10.80
N ALA A 15 4.17 2.19 12.02
CA ALA A 15 4.41 3.48 12.70
C ALA A 15 5.43 4.33 11.94
N LEU A 16 6.50 3.73 11.45
CA LEU A 16 7.53 4.45 10.67
C LEU A 16 6.95 5.03 9.40
N MET A 17 6.22 4.21 8.63
CA MET A 17 5.60 4.68 7.39
C MET A 17 4.61 5.82 7.65
N ALA A 18 3.80 5.69 8.71
CA ALA A 18 2.85 6.72 9.07
C ALA A 18 3.56 8.04 9.42
N LEU A 19 4.66 7.95 10.15
CA LEU A 19 5.44 9.12 10.52
C LEU A 19 6.03 9.81 9.28
N ILE A 20 6.61 9.03 8.37
CA ILE A 20 7.21 9.56 7.14
C ILE A 20 6.16 10.27 6.29
N LEU A 21 4.95 9.72 6.23
CA LEU A 21 3.90 10.21 5.33
C LEU A 21 3.03 11.32 5.91
N SER A 22 3.07 11.50 7.23
CA SER A 22 2.25 12.52 7.89
C SER A 22 2.69 13.94 7.50
N GLY A 23 1.91 14.92 7.91
CA GLY A 23 2.14 16.33 7.61
C GLY A 23 1.10 16.84 6.63
N GLU A 24 1.32 16.71 5.34
CA GLU A 24 0.40 17.20 4.31
C GLU A 24 -0.61 16.15 3.85
N ARG A 25 -0.63 14.99 4.49
CA ARG A 25 -1.52 13.88 4.09
C ARG A 25 -2.28 13.36 5.29
N GLU A 26 -3.48 12.85 5.04
CA GLU A 26 -4.22 12.10 6.05
C GLU A 26 -3.76 10.65 5.98
N VAL A 27 -3.15 10.16 7.05
CA VAL A 27 -2.63 8.79 7.10
C VAL A 27 -3.45 7.95 8.05
N SER A 28 -3.94 6.83 7.55
CA SER A 28 -4.63 5.81 8.34
C SER A 28 -3.85 4.51 8.23
N SER A 29 -4.05 3.60 9.14
CA SER A 29 -3.33 2.33 9.11
C SER A 29 -4.18 1.17 9.55
N ALA A 30 -3.80 -0.02 9.09
CA ALA A 30 -4.43 -1.28 9.46
C ALA A 30 -3.35 -2.35 9.64
N ALA A 31 -3.60 -3.31 10.51
CA ALA A 31 -2.60 -4.31 10.87
C ALA A 31 -2.70 -5.62 10.07
N ASP A 32 -3.73 -5.78 9.27
CA ASP A 32 -3.89 -6.96 8.42
C ASP A 32 -4.71 -6.62 7.18
N GLY A 33 -4.72 -7.56 6.23
CA GLY A 33 -5.37 -7.33 4.94
C GLY A 33 -6.88 -7.14 5.02
N ALA A 34 -7.55 -7.90 5.87
CA ALA A 34 -9.01 -7.80 6.01
C ALA A 34 -9.41 -6.44 6.58
N ALA A 35 -8.73 -6.01 7.64
CA ALA A 35 -8.96 -4.70 8.25
C ALA A 35 -8.60 -3.58 7.28
N GLY A 36 -7.53 -3.76 6.51
CA GLY A 36 -7.10 -2.80 5.50
C GLY A 36 -8.15 -2.61 4.40
N LEU A 37 -8.69 -3.70 3.90
CA LEU A 37 -9.72 -3.65 2.86
C LEU A 37 -10.99 -2.98 3.37
N GLU A 38 -11.41 -3.32 4.58
CA GLU A 38 -12.59 -2.71 5.19
C GLU A 38 -12.40 -1.20 5.36
N LEU A 39 -11.24 -0.78 5.86
CA LEU A 39 -10.93 0.63 6.04
C LEU A 39 -10.84 1.35 4.70
N ALA A 40 -10.26 0.71 3.68
CA ALA A 40 -10.17 1.28 2.34
C ALA A 40 -11.56 1.61 1.77
N ARG A 41 -12.51 0.72 1.97
CA ARG A 41 -13.89 0.95 1.52
C ARG A 41 -14.53 2.13 2.23
N LYS A 42 -14.15 2.35 3.48
CA LYS A 42 -14.69 3.42 4.31
C LYS A 42 -14.11 4.79 3.96
N ILE A 43 -12.79 4.88 3.79
CA ILE A 43 -12.12 6.17 3.60
C ILE A 43 -11.79 6.48 2.14
N ARG A 44 -11.82 5.50 1.25
CA ARG A 44 -11.48 5.64 -0.17
C ARG A 44 -10.15 6.37 -0.36
N PRO A 45 -9.04 5.75 0.03
CA PRO A 45 -7.75 6.43 -0.02
C PRO A 45 -7.27 6.67 -1.45
N ASP A 46 -6.41 7.67 -1.61
CA ASP A 46 -5.75 7.93 -2.89
C ASP A 46 -4.64 6.92 -3.15
N LEU A 47 -4.01 6.44 -2.07
CA LEU A 47 -2.90 5.48 -2.14
C LEU A 47 -3.02 4.49 -0.98
N ILE A 48 -2.73 3.22 -1.28
CA ILE A 48 -2.54 2.18 -0.27
C ILE A 48 -1.11 1.70 -0.36
N VAL A 49 -0.40 1.72 0.78
CA VAL A 49 0.91 1.07 0.92
C VAL A 49 0.65 -0.27 1.57
N LEU A 50 0.96 -1.35 0.88
CA LEU A 50 0.46 -2.68 1.22
C LEU A 50 1.58 -3.70 1.34
N ASP A 51 1.72 -4.30 2.52
CA ASP A 51 2.64 -5.41 2.73
C ASP A 51 2.06 -6.69 2.10
N LEU A 52 2.91 -7.54 1.54
CA LEU A 52 2.46 -8.79 0.94
C LEU A 52 2.20 -9.88 1.96
N LEU A 53 3.09 -10.05 2.93
CA LEU A 53 2.98 -11.14 3.90
C LEU A 53 2.27 -10.67 5.16
N MET A 54 1.00 -10.96 5.21
CA MET A 54 0.17 -10.62 6.36
C MET A 54 -0.72 -11.79 6.73
N PRO A 55 -1.06 -11.96 8.02
CA PRO A 55 -2.03 -12.96 8.41
C PRO A 55 -3.43 -12.60 7.88
N ARG A 56 -4.29 -13.58 7.84
CA ARG A 56 -5.69 -13.49 7.44
C ARG A 56 -5.91 -13.26 5.96
N MET A 57 -5.41 -12.15 5.40
CA MET A 57 -5.58 -11.87 3.98
C MET A 57 -4.26 -11.41 3.39
N HIS A 58 -3.72 -12.19 2.48
CA HIS A 58 -2.47 -11.90 1.78
C HIS A 58 -2.60 -10.61 0.96
N GLY A 59 -1.49 -9.88 0.80
CA GLY A 59 -1.49 -8.61 0.07
C GLY A 59 -1.99 -8.71 -1.36
N PHE A 60 -1.72 -9.82 -2.06
CA PHE A 60 -2.23 -10.01 -3.42
C PHE A 60 -3.75 -10.10 -3.45
N GLU A 61 -4.34 -10.73 -2.46
CA GLU A 61 -5.80 -10.82 -2.34
C GLU A 61 -6.41 -9.44 -2.11
N VAL A 62 -5.76 -8.62 -1.30
CA VAL A 62 -6.21 -7.23 -1.08
C VAL A 62 -6.17 -6.45 -2.40
N CYS A 63 -5.07 -6.55 -3.15
CA CYS A 63 -4.95 -5.90 -4.46
C CYS A 63 -6.08 -6.31 -5.39
N ARG A 64 -6.33 -7.61 -5.49
CA ARG A 64 -7.37 -8.14 -6.36
C ARG A 64 -8.74 -7.58 -5.99
N ARG A 65 -9.05 -7.57 -4.71
CA ARG A 65 -10.34 -7.06 -4.24
C ARG A 65 -10.50 -5.57 -4.47
N ILE A 66 -9.42 -4.80 -4.34
CA ILE A 66 -9.45 -3.36 -4.62
C ILE A 66 -9.74 -3.12 -6.09
N ARG A 67 -9.09 -3.86 -6.99
CA ARG A 67 -9.29 -3.69 -8.44
C ARG A 67 -10.66 -4.14 -8.90
N GLU A 68 -11.30 -5.05 -8.19
CA GLU A 68 -12.65 -5.51 -8.49
C GLU A 68 -13.73 -4.60 -7.91
N ASP A 69 -13.37 -3.71 -6.99
CA ASP A 69 -14.33 -2.81 -6.34
C ASP A 69 -14.44 -1.53 -7.16
N ALA A 70 -15.65 -1.24 -7.65
CA ALA A 70 -15.90 -0.08 -8.51
C ALA A 70 -15.51 1.24 -7.85
N ASP A 71 -15.63 1.34 -6.51
CA ASP A 71 -15.30 2.56 -5.78
C ASP A 71 -13.81 2.72 -5.50
N LEU A 72 -13.04 1.63 -5.60
CA LEU A 72 -11.61 1.61 -5.23
C LEU A 72 -10.66 1.37 -6.38
N LYS A 73 -11.15 1.02 -7.56
CA LYS A 73 -10.25 0.62 -8.65
C LYS A 73 -9.30 1.72 -9.11
N GLY A 74 -9.59 2.98 -8.82
CA GLY A 74 -8.71 4.11 -9.11
C GLY A 74 -7.67 4.40 -8.02
N THR A 75 -7.75 3.72 -6.89
CA THR A 75 -6.77 3.86 -5.82
C THR A 75 -5.41 3.35 -6.27
N LYS A 76 -4.35 4.12 -6.01
CA LYS A 76 -2.99 3.68 -6.30
C LYS A 76 -2.54 2.66 -5.26
N ILE A 77 -1.76 1.69 -5.68
CA ILE A 77 -1.25 0.64 -4.78
C ILE A 77 0.26 0.57 -4.88
N LEU A 78 0.94 0.77 -3.75
CA LEU A 78 2.37 0.57 -3.62
C LEU A 78 2.59 -0.67 -2.76
N ILE A 79 3.14 -1.73 -3.35
CA ILE A 79 3.44 -2.94 -2.61
C ILE A 79 4.79 -2.78 -1.91
N SER A 80 4.84 -3.14 -0.63
CA SER A 80 6.05 -3.15 0.18
C SER A 80 6.33 -4.60 0.56
N SER A 81 7.52 -5.10 0.26
CA SER A 81 7.84 -6.51 0.52
C SER A 81 9.28 -6.70 0.94
N SER A 82 9.58 -7.83 1.59
CA SER A 82 10.94 -8.16 1.93
C SER A 82 11.73 -8.52 0.67
N LYS A 83 13.06 -8.39 0.75
CA LYS A 83 13.96 -8.69 -0.36
C LYS A 83 13.78 -10.10 -0.92
N SER A 84 13.43 -11.05 -0.08
CA SER A 84 13.26 -12.45 -0.48
C SER A 84 12.06 -12.67 -1.41
N TYR A 85 11.15 -11.70 -1.51
CA TYR A 85 9.96 -11.81 -2.36
C TYR A 85 10.01 -10.90 -3.58
N GLN A 86 11.16 -10.28 -3.86
CA GLN A 86 11.29 -9.32 -4.95
C GLN A 86 10.87 -9.89 -6.32
N HIS A 87 11.25 -11.12 -6.61
CA HIS A 87 10.90 -11.76 -7.88
C HIS A 87 9.39 -11.93 -8.03
N ASP A 88 8.75 -12.43 -6.97
CA ASP A 88 7.30 -12.64 -6.96
C ASP A 88 6.54 -11.32 -7.05
N VAL A 89 7.05 -10.28 -6.41
CA VAL A 89 6.45 -8.94 -6.45
C VAL A 89 6.39 -8.39 -7.87
N THR A 90 7.50 -8.50 -8.62
CA THR A 90 7.56 -7.98 -9.99
C THR A 90 6.50 -8.62 -10.87
N THR A 91 6.36 -9.95 -10.80
CA THR A 91 5.34 -10.67 -11.54
C THR A 91 3.94 -10.24 -11.10
N SER A 92 3.73 -10.11 -9.80
CA SER A 92 2.43 -9.81 -9.23
C SER A 92 1.94 -8.40 -9.51
N VAL A 93 2.84 -7.41 -9.62
CA VAL A 93 2.47 -6.05 -10.00
C VAL A 93 1.79 -6.06 -11.37
N GLU A 94 2.33 -6.81 -12.33
CA GLU A 94 1.74 -6.91 -13.65
C GLU A 94 0.40 -7.64 -13.64
N GLU A 95 0.27 -8.70 -12.84
CA GLU A 95 -0.93 -9.55 -12.80
C GLU A 95 -2.05 -8.98 -11.92
N THR A 96 -1.71 -8.32 -10.81
CA THR A 96 -2.71 -7.88 -9.84
C THR A 96 -3.17 -6.45 -10.02
N GLY A 97 -2.45 -5.67 -10.84
CA GLY A 97 -2.80 -4.27 -11.06
C GLY A 97 -2.26 -3.31 -10.02
N ALA A 98 -1.27 -3.72 -9.23
CA ALA A 98 -0.55 -2.78 -8.37
C ALA A 98 0.23 -1.80 -9.24
N ASP A 99 0.45 -0.59 -8.74
CA ASP A 99 1.08 0.48 -9.53
C ASP A 99 2.59 0.50 -9.42
N ASP A 100 3.13 0.07 -8.28
CA ASP A 100 4.58 0.08 -8.05
C ASP A 100 4.88 -0.82 -6.86
N TYR A 101 6.16 -1.03 -6.60
CA TYR A 101 6.61 -1.78 -5.43
C TYR A 101 7.87 -1.18 -4.85
N ILE A 102 8.15 -1.47 -3.58
CA ILE A 102 9.38 -1.10 -2.91
C ILE A 102 9.85 -2.26 -2.03
N VAL A 103 11.15 -2.50 -1.99
CA VAL A 103 11.74 -3.62 -1.25
C VAL A 103 12.18 -3.16 0.14
N LYS A 104 11.85 -3.93 1.16
CA LYS A 104 12.31 -3.67 2.53
C LYS A 104 13.65 -4.37 2.78
N PRO A 105 14.57 -3.76 3.51
CA PRO A 105 14.50 -2.39 4.03
C PRO A 105 14.71 -1.36 2.91
N PHE A 106 14.01 -0.25 3.00
CA PHE A 106 14.11 0.84 2.01
C PHE A 106 14.73 2.08 2.66
N GLU A 107 15.24 2.96 1.82
CA GLU A 107 15.67 4.28 2.28
C GLU A 107 14.46 5.20 2.33
N VAL A 108 14.43 6.08 3.34
CA VAL A 108 13.31 6.98 3.56
C VAL A 108 13.04 7.85 2.33
N GLU A 109 14.09 8.39 1.72
CA GLU A 109 13.94 9.26 0.54
C GLU A 109 13.39 8.49 -0.67
N GLU A 110 13.77 7.23 -0.83
CA GLU A 110 13.24 6.38 -1.88
C GLU A 110 11.74 6.14 -1.69
N PHE A 111 11.35 5.84 -0.46
CA PHE A 111 9.95 5.62 -0.12
C PHE A 111 9.13 6.88 -0.40
N LYS A 112 9.61 8.02 0.07
CA LYS A 112 8.94 9.31 -0.14
C LYS A 112 8.78 9.63 -1.62
N ARG A 113 9.80 9.36 -2.42
CA ARG A 113 9.78 9.63 -3.87
C ARG A 113 8.74 8.78 -4.58
N ARG A 114 8.66 7.48 -4.25
CA ARG A 114 7.69 6.59 -4.88
C ARG A 114 6.25 6.95 -4.49
N VAL A 115 6.03 7.29 -3.24
CA VAL A 115 4.72 7.73 -2.77
C VAL A 115 4.29 9.00 -3.49
N ALA A 116 5.16 9.99 -3.56
CA ALA A 116 4.85 11.26 -4.23
C ALA A 116 4.54 11.03 -5.71
N ALA A 117 5.33 10.20 -6.39
CA ALA A 117 5.11 9.90 -7.80
C ALA A 117 3.73 9.28 -8.05
N LEU A 118 3.31 8.35 -7.18
CA LEU A 118 2.00 7.70 -7.32
C LEU A 118 0.86 8.67 -7.02
N LEU A 119 0.99 9.51 -6.01
CA LEU A 119 -0.04 10.47 -5.66
C LEU A 119 -0.21 11.56 -6.71
N ASP A 120 0.84 11.85 -7.48
CA ASP A 120 0.78 12.85 -8.55
C ASP A 120 0.17 12.31 -9.85
N ARG A 121 0.02 10.99 -9.99
CA ARG A 121 -0.62 10.39 -11.16
C ARG A 121 -2.13 10.65 -11.14
N PRO A 122 -2.75 10.94 -12.27
CA PRO A 122 -4.21 11.00 -12.33
C PRO A 122 -4.81 9.61 -12.09
N SER A 123 -5.96 9.58 -11.48
CA SER A 123 -6.68 8.34 -11.18
C SER A 123 -7.32 7.72 -12.42
#